data_ab3ca114c30d979a488525f868e67e3e
#
_entry.id   ab3ca114c30d979a488525f868e67e3e
#
_cell.length_a   1.000
_cell.length_b   1.000
_cell.length_c   1.000
_cell.angle_alpha   90.00
_cell.angle_beta   90.00
_cell.angle_gamma   90.00
#
_symmetry.space_group_name_H-M   'P 1'
#
loop_
_entity.id
_entity.type
_entity.pdbx_description
1 polymer ?
#
loop_
_entity_poly.entity_id
_entity_poly.type
_entity_poly.pdbx_seq_one_letter_code
_entity_poly.pdbx_strand_id
1 'polypeptide(L)'
;ARTFHGAAVWRRMLTVVAGPFANFLLTITVFTGVILWQGVPTERPTFGAIPVLPGQEQPLRPGDVLVSVNGAPVAGFEDLYAAAIAMEQPGPMTVTVERAGEPLTLAVPYALPPLVQGVEPLSPASRAGLRYGDVVVAADGQQLQAFEDLRRVVLGAEGRTIPLEVWRDGRPLTLEI
;
A
#
# COMPACT_ATOMS: atom_id res chain seq x y z
N ALA A 1 41.04 -8.25 -46.87
CA ALA A 1 40.17 -7.63 -45.85
C ALA A 1 38.72 -7.95 -46.20
N ARG A 2 38.03 -8.70 -45.32
CA ARG A 2 36.57 -8.99 -45.45
C ARG A 2 35.81 -7.78 -44.91
N THR A 3 35.50 -6.86 -45.81
CA THR A 3 34.73 -5.67 -45.49
C THR A 3 33.23 -6.00 -45.45
N PHE A 4 32.46 -5.25 -44.65
CA PHE A 4 30.99 -5.38 -44.54
C PHE A 4 30.31 -5.37 -45.93
N HIS A 5 30.83 -4.61 -46.88
CA HIS A 5 30.29 -4.52 -48.26
C HIS A 5 30.50 -5.77 -49.10
N GLY A 6 31.41 -6.67 -48.76
CA GLY A 6 31.65 -7.94 -49.46
C GLY A 6 30.80 -9.11 -48.92
N ALA A 7 30.04 -8.91 -47.88
CA ALA A 7 29.18 -9.95 -47.30
C ALA A 7 27.85 -10.08 -48.06
N ALA A 8 27.31 -11.29 -48.14
CA ALA A 8 25.99 -11.56 -48.74
C ALA A 8 24.90 -10.72 -48.05
N VAL A 9 23.92 -10.23 -48.82
CA VAL A 9 22.86 -9.31 -48.35
C VAL A 9 22.15 -9.82 -47.11
N TRP A 10 21.83 -11.10 -47.03
CA TRP A 10 21.17 -11.72 -45.89
C TRP A 10 21.98 -11.62 -44.58
N ARG A 11 23.33 -11.71 -44.66
CA ARG A 11 24.22 -11.55 -43.52
C ARG A 11 24.24 -10.10 -43.00
N ARG A 12 24.16 -9.13 -43.91
CA ARG A 12 24.04 -7.71 -43.53
C ARG A 12 22.69 -7.43 -42.85
N MET A 13 21.60 -7.98 -43.41
CA MET A 13 20.28 -7.87 -42.79
C MET A 13 20.25 -8.48 -41.38
N LEU A 14 20.86 -9.65 -41.19
CA LEU A 14 20.98 -10.29 -39.88
C LEU A 14 21.71 -9.40 -38.87
N THR A 15 22.82 -8.77 -39.29
CA THR A 15 23.56 -7.87 -38.39
C THR A 15 22.78 -6.63 -38.01
N VAL A 16 22.02 -6.05 -38.96
CA VAL A 16 21.17 -4.87 -38.68
C VAL A 16 19.99 -5.22 -37.77
N VAL A 17 19.36 -6.40 -37.97
CA VAL A 17 18.22 -6.84 -37.18
C VAL A 17 18.63 -7.36 -35.83
N ALA A 18 19.84 -7.87 -35.65
CA ALA A 18 20.30 -8.46 -34.39
C ALA A 18 20.25 -7.49 -33.22
N GLY A 19 20.55 -6.21 -33.44
CA GLY A 19 20.46 -5.18 -32.37
C GLY A 19 19.04 -4.96 -31.85
N PRO A 20 18.08 -4.55 -32.71
CA PRO A 20 16.68 -4.43 -32.33
C PRO A 20 16.10 -5.72 -31.74
N PHE A 21 16.44 -6.89 -32.29
CA PHE A 21 15.96 -8.18 -31.79
C PHE A 21 16.50 -8.48 -30.38
N ALA A 22 17.78 -8.22 -30.12
CA ALA A 22 18.34 -8.39 -28.78
C ALA A 22 17.68 -7.47 -27.76
N ASN A 23 17.41 -6.21 -28.14
CA ASN A 23 16.66 -5.28 -27.25
C ASN A 23 15.23 -5.77 -26.96
N PHE A 24 14.57 -6.33 -27.98
CA PHE A 24 13.21 -6.88 -27.82
C PHE A 24 13.22 -8.08 -26.85
N LEU A 25 14.17 -8.99 -27.01
CA LEU A 25 14.34 -10.13 -26.10
C LEU A 25 14.65 -9.66 -24.68
N LEU A 26 15.55 -8.70 -24.53
CA LEU A 26 15.88 -8.14 -23.22
C LEU A 26 14.64 -7.52 -22.56
N THR A 27 13.89 -6.72 -23.31
CA THR A 27 12.66 -6.09 -22.81
C THR A 27 11.65 -7.13 -22.35
N ILE A 28 11.36 -8.15 -23.16
CA ILE A 28 10.44 -9.23 -22.80
C ILE A 28 10.92 -9.93 -21.53
N THR A 29 12.21 -10.26 -21.44
CA THR A 29 12.78 -10.96 -20.29
C THR A 29 12.65 -10.12 -19.01
N VAL A 30 12.99 -8.84 -19.08
CA VAL A 30 12.89 -7.92 -17.93
C VAL A 30 11.42 -7.75 -17.51
N PHE A 31 10.51 -7.47 -18.44
CA PHE A 31 9.09 -7.30 -18.12
C PHE A 31 8.48 -8.58 -17.56
N THR A 32 8.81 -9.74 -18.14
CA THR A 32 8.35 -11.02 -17.61
C THR A 32 8.87 -11.25 -16.20
N GLY A 33 10.14 -10.96 -15.94
CA GLY A 33 10.72 -11.04 -14.60
C GLY A 33 10.04 -10.13 -13.60
N VAL A 34 9.72 -8.90 -14.00
CA VAL A 34 8.99 -7.94 -13.15
C VAL A 34 7.56 -8.44 -12.86
N ILE A 35 6.85 -8.92 -13.88
CA ILE A 35 5.49 -9.45 -13.72
C ILE A 35 5.47 -10.68 -12.81
N LEU A 36 6.44 -11.58 -12.95
CA LEU A 36 6.54 -12.76 -12.10
C LEU A 36 6.90 -12.41 -10.65
N TRP A 37 7.63 -11.33 -10.44
CA TRP A 37 7.98 -10.86 -9.09
C TRP A 37 6.86 -10.06 -8.43
N GLN A 38 6.29 -9.08 -9.14
CA GLN A 38 5.30 -8.15 -8.60
C GLN A 38 3.86 -8.65 -8.74
N GLY A 39 3.61 -9.64 -9.59
CA GLY A 39 2.28 -10.07 -9.98
C GLY A 39 1.64 -9.13 -11.01
N VAL A 40 0.44 -9.47 -11.41
CA VAL A 40 -0.40 -8.65 -12.30
C VAL A 40 -1.49 -8.00 -11.46
N PRO A 41 -1.73 -6.69 -11.57
CA PRO A 41 -2.87 -6.06 -10.94
C PRO A 41 -4.17 -6.78 -11.36
N THR A 42 -4.96 -7.20 -10.39
CA THR A 42 -6.27 -7.79 -10.67
C THR A 42 -7.30 -6.67 -10.82
N GLU A 43 -8.24 -6.82 -11.76
CA GLU A 43 -9.35 -5.88 -11.92
C GLU A 43 -10.32 -5.92 -10.73
N ARG A 44 -10.34 -7.04 -9.98
CA ARG A 44 -11.21 -7.19 -8.80
C ARG A 44 -10.46 -6.76 -7.54
N PRO A 45 -11.05 -5.91 -6.67
CA PRO A 45 -10.40 -5.42 -5.45
C PRO A 45 -10.24 -6.55 -4.43
N THR A 46 -9.12 -7.27 -4.54
CA THR A 46 -8.81 -8.43 -3.71
C THR A 46 -7.83 -8.04 -2.61
N PHE A 47 -8.19 -8.34 -1.36
CA PHE A 47 -7.32 -8.09 -0.22
C PHE A 47 -6.09 -9.00 -0.27
N GLY A 48 -4.91 -8.37 -0.25
CA GLY A 48 -3.62 -9.04 -0.10
C GLY A 48 -3.19 -9.18 1.36
N ALA A 49 -2.08 -8.57 1.73
CA ALA A 49 -1.67 -8.47 3.12
C ALA A 49 -2.57 -7.48 3.88
N ILE A 50 -3.09 -7.89 5.02
CA ILE A 50 -3.98 -7.08 5.84
C ILE A 50 -3.25 -6.80 7.15
N PRO A 51 -2.96 -5.52 7.48
CA PRO A 51 -2.31 -5.18 8.72
C PRO A 51 -3.24 -5.46 9.91
N VAL A 52 -2.73 -6.14 10.92
CA VAL A 52 -3.43 -6.34 12.18
C VAL A 52 -3.14 -5.14 13.06
N LEU A 53 -4.18 -4.39 13.40
CA LEU A 53 -4.10 -3.24 14.29
C LEU A 53 -4.20 -3.68 15.75
N PRO A 54 -3.45 -3.04 16.67
CA PRO A 54 -3.50 -3.38 18.08
C PRO A 54 -4.89 -3.17 18.67
N GLY A 55 -5.39 -4.17 19.41
CA GLY A 55 -6.68 -4.09 20.07
C GLY A 55 -7.92 -4.15 19.16
N GLN A 56 -7.74 -4.46 17.87
CA GLN A 56 -8.83 -4.57 16.92
C GLN A 56 -8.89 -5.98 16.31
N GLU A 57 -10.10 -6.52 16.23
CA GLU A 57 -10.32 -7.76 15.49
C GLU A 57 -10.32 -7.49 13.99
N GLN A 58 -9.55 -8.29 13.24
CA GLN A 58 -9.48 -8.19 11.80
C GLN A 58 -10.14 -9.42 11.16
N PRO A 59 -11.42 -9.32 10.76
CA PRO A 59 -12.16 -10.45 10.19
C PRO A 59 -11.84 -10.71 8.72
N LEU A 60 -11.25 -9.73 8.02
CA LEU A 60 -10.81 -9.89 6.64
C LEU A 60 -9.67 -10.91 6.53
N ARG A 61 -9.58 -11.56 5.39
CA ARG A 61 -8.52 -12.53 5.06
C ARG A 61 -7.89 -12.21 3.71
N PRO A 62 -6.62 -12.54 3.51
CA PRO A 62 -6.03 -12.52 2.18
C PRO A 62 -6.85 -13.37 1.21
N GLY A 63 -7.15 -12.82 0.04
CA GLY A 63 -7.99 -13.45 -0.98
C GLY A 63 -9.47 -13.05 -0.94
N ASP A 64 -9.94 -12.33 0.08
CA ASP A 64 -11.28 -11.75 0.07
C ASP A 64 -11.38 -10.71 -1.06
N VAL A 65 -12.47 -10.74 -1.80
CA VAL A 65 -12.76 -9.76 -2.86
C VAL A 65 -13.80 -8.78 -2.35
N LEU A 66 -13.48 -7.49 -2.33
CA LEU A 66 -14.40 -6.44 -1.89
C LEU A 66 -15.54 -6.28 -2.89
N VAL A 67 -16.78 -6.27 -2.41
CA VAL A 67 -18.00 -6.16 -3.23
C VAL A 67 -18.77 -4.88 -2.90
N SER A 68 -18.93 -4.56 -1.61
CA SER A 68 -19.62 -3.35 -1.20
C SER A 68 -19.07 -2.80 0.12
N VAL A 69 -19.26 -1.49 0.32
CA VAL A 69 -18.91 -0.77 1.55
C VAL A 69 -20.14 0.00 2.03
N ASN A 70 -20.52 -0.17 3.29
CA ASN A 70 -21.70 0.45 3.90
C ASN A 70 -22.97 0.29 3.05
N GLY A 71 -23.08 -0.86 2.36
CA GLY A 71 -24.21 -1.19 1.48
C GLY A 71 -24.11 -0.63 0.05
N ALA A 72 -23.13 0.22 -0.26
CA ALA A 72 -22.89 0.73 -1.61
C ALA A 72 -21.93 -0.21 -2.37
N PRO A 73 -22.24 -0.62 -3.62
CA PRO A 73 -21.34 -1.43 -4.42
C PRO A 73 -20.07 -0.64 -4.75
N VAL A 74 -18.95 -1.33 -4.86
CA VAL A 74 -17.64 -0.73 -5.14
C VAL A 74 -17.00 -1.36 -6.37
N ALA A 75 -16.25 -0.55 -7.13
CA ALA A 75 -15.44 -1.00 -8.25
C ALA A 75 -13.99 -1.29 -7.86
N GLY A 76 -13.48 -0.63 -6.81
CA GLY A 76 -12.10 -0.73 -6.38
C GLY A 76 -11.89 -0.34 -4.92
N PHE A 77 -10.64 -0.42 -4.47
CA PHE A 77 -10.26 0.05 -3.13
C PHE A 77 -10.41 1.57 -2.96
N GLU A 78 -10.40 2.33 -4.05
CA GLU A 78 -10.63 3.78 -4.04
C GLU A 78 -11.99 4.13 -3.45
N ASP A 79 -13.02 3.33 -3.75
CA ASP A 79 -14.36 3.52 -3.20
C ASP A 79 -14.40 3.24 -1.69
N LEU A 80 -13.62 2.24 -1.22
CA LEU A 80 -13.47 1.97 0.22
C LEU A 80 -12.84 3.17 0.94
N TYR A 81 -11.78 3.73 0.37
CA TYR A 81 -11.13 4.90 0.96
C TYR A 81 -12.01 6.14 0.88
N ALA A 82 -12.72 6.34 -0.23
CA ALA A 82 -13.68 7.44 -0.36
C ALA A 82 -14.81 7.33 0.67
N ALA A 83 -15.34 6.12 0.89
CA ALA A 83 -16.34 5.87 1.93
C ALA A 83 -15.81 6.14 3.34
N ALA A 84 -14.54 5.78 3.61
CA ALA A 84 -13.89 6.07 4.87
C ALA A 84 -13.72 7.58 5.10
N ILE A 85 -13.27 8.33 4.07
CA ILE A 85 -13.09 9.78 4.14
C ILE A 85 -14.43 10.50 4.32
N ALA A 86 -15.51 9.97 3.75
CA ALA A 86 -16.85 10.56 3.85
C ALA A 86 -17.49 10.36 5.24
N MET A 87 -16.91 9.53 6.11
CA MET A 87 -17.42 9.37 7.48
C MET A 87 -17.11 10.63 8.32
N GLU A 88 -18.11 11.15 9.02
CA GLU A 88 -17.93 12.29 9.93
C GLU A 88 -16.95 11.99 11.09
N GLN A 89 -16.95 10.73 11.52
CA GLN A 89 -16.04 10.24 12.55
C GLN A 89 -15.46 8.89 12.12
N PRO A 90 -14.14 8.68 12.30
CA PRO A 90 -13.53 7.37 12.10
C PRO A 90 -14.18 6.30 12.98
N GLY A 91 -14.48 5.16 12.40
CA GLY A 91 -15.13 4.07 13.13
C GLY A 91 -15.22 2.79 12.31
N PRO A 92 -15.76 1.71 12.88
CA PRO A 92 -15.95 0.46 12.16
C PRO A 92 -16.78 0.66 10.90
N MET A 93 -16.41 -0.02 9.84
CA MET A 93 -17.09 -0.01 8.54
C MET A 93 -17.73 -1.37 8.27
N THR A 94 -18.86 -1.37 7.59
CA THR A 94 -19.49 -2.61 7.13
C THR A 94 -19.04 -2.88 5.69
N VAL A 95 -18.37 -3.99 5.46
CA VAL A 95 -17.96 -4.41 4.12
C VAL A 95 -18.59 -5.73 3.76
N THR A 96 -19.01 -5.89 2.51
CA THR A 96 -19.34 -7.20 1.96
C THR A 96 -18.21 -7.64 1.07
N VAL A 97 -17.71 -8.84 1.34
CA VAL A 97 -16.65 -9.48 0.56
C VAL A 97 -17.15 -10.80 -0.02
N GLU A 98 -16.58 -11.20 -1.15
CA GLU A 98 -16.73 -12.54 -1.68
C GLU A 98 -15.55 -13.37 -1.17
N ARG A 99 -15.85 -14.42 -0.41
CA ARG A 99 -14.88 -15.39 0.12
C ARG A 99 -15.24 -16.77 -0.37
N ALA A 100 -14.33 -17.40 -1.12
CA ALA A 100 -14.58 -18.71 -1.74
C ALA A 100 -15.86 -18.78 -2.61
N GLY A 101 -16.24 -17.67 -3.25
CA GLY A 101 -17.44 -17.57 -4.10
C GLY A 101 -18.74 -17.24 -3.36
N GLU A 102 -18.69 -17.08 -2.03
CA GLU A 102 -19.87 -16.73 -1.22
C GLU A 102 -19.76 -15.30 -0.67
N PRO A 103 -20.85 -14.51 -0.69
CA PRO A 103 -20.89 -13.18 -0.11
C PRO A 103 -20.90 -13.26 1.42
N LEU A 104 -20.03 -12.50 2.06
CA LEU A 104 -19.91 -12.41 3.50
C LEU A 104 -19.87 -10.95 3.94
N THR A 105 -20.77 -10.55 4.83
CA THR A 105 -20.78 -9.19 5.38
C THR A 105 -20.04 -9.18 6.73
N LEU A 106 -19.06 -8.27 6.83
CA LEU A 106 -18.14 -8.16 7.96
C LEU A 106 -18.14 -6.74 8.50
N ALA A 107 -18.03 -6.59 9.82
CA ALA A 107 -17.65 -5.34 10.43
C ALA A 107 -16.12 -5.29 10.51
N VAL A 108 -15.52 -4.31 9.87
CA VAL A 108 -14.06 -4.16 9.78
C VAL A 108 -13.61 -2.87 10.45
N PRO A 109 -12.36 -2.78 10.92
CA PRO A 109 -11.80 -1.52 11.39
C PRO A 109 -11.85 -0.43 10.33
N TYR A 110 -11.69 0.83 10.76
CA TYR A 110 -11.60 1.97 9.86
C TYR A 110 -10.49 1.77 8.80
N ALA A 111 -10.83 2.05 7.53
CA ALA A 111 -9.96 1.73 6.40
C ALA A 111 -8.70 2.61 6.30
N LEU A 112 -8.68 3.75 7.00
CA LEU A 112 -7.55 4.69 6.99
C LEU A 112 -6.96 4.85 8.41
N PRO A 113 -6.42 3.77 9.00
CA PRO A 113 -5.80 3.83 10.31
C PRO A 113 -4.56 4.74 10.29
N PRO A 114 -4.06 5.19 11.43
CA PRO A 114 -2.85 5.99 11.53
C PRO A 114 -1.58 5.15 11.28
N LEU A 115 -1.53 4.50 10.13
CA LEU A 115 -0.42 3.69 9.64
C LEU A 115 0.61 4.57 8.91
N VAL A 116 1.86 4.49 9.31
CA VAL A 116 2.96 5.21 8.67
C VAL A 116 3.36 4.53 7.37
N GLN A 117 2.97 5.12 6.25
CA GLN A 117 3.29 4.63 4.90
C GLN A 117 4.57 5.24 4.33
N GLY A 118 5.20 6.16 5.03
CA GLY A 118 6.45 6.79 4.66
C GLY A 118 6.87 7.82 5.69
N VAL A 119 8.18 8.02 5.82
CA VAL A 119 8.77 9.03 6.68
C VAL A 119 9.75 9.84 5.85
N GLU A 120 9.54 11.15 5.81
CA GLU A 120 10.41 12.04 5.05
C GLU A 120 11.81 12.08 5.68
N PRO A 121 12.88 11.90 4.89
CA PRO A 121 14.24 11.95 5.39
C PRO A 121 14.54 13.30 6.08
N LEU A 122 15.27 13.26 7.18
CA LEU A 122 15.66 14.45 7.98
C LEU A 122 14.49 15.20 8.63
N SER A 123 13.27 14.69 8.56
CA SER A 123 12.12 15.23 9.28
C SER A 123 12.23 15.01 10.79
N PRO A 124 11.47 15.72 11.63
CA PRO A 124 11.35 15.41 13.05
C PRO A 124 10.94 13.95 13.30
N ALA A 125 9.99 13.43 12.52
CA ALA A 125 9.53 12.05 12.59
C ALA A 125 10.66 11.03 12.32
N SER A 126 11.50 11.30 11.30
CA SER A 126 12.68 10.48 10.99
C SER A 126 13.70 10.51 12.14
N ARG A 127 13.95 11.70 12.72
CA ARG A 127 14.87 11.83 13.85
C ARG A 127 14.36 11.16 15.13
N ALA A 128 13.05 11.19 15.35
CA ALA A 128 12.39 10.47 16.44
C ALA A 128 12.41 8.95 16.26
N GLY A 129 12.79 8.46 15.08
CA GLY A 129 12.89 7.04 14.80
C GLY A 129 11.59 6.39 14.34
N LEU A 130 10.61 7.17 13.87
CA LEU A 130 9.39 6.67 13.22
C LEU A 130 9.77 5.96 11.91
N ARG A 131 9.10 4.86 11.58
CA ARG A 131 9.43 4.01 10.44
C ARG A 131 8.19 3.62 9.63
N TYR A 132 8.42 3.22 8.40
CA TYR A 132 7.40 2.57 7.58
C TYR A 132 6.82 1.34 8.31
N GLY A 133 5.51 1.21 8.30
CA GLY A 133 4.79 0.11 8.96
C GLY A 133 4.43 0.34 10.43
N ASP A 134 4.87 1.44 11.02
CA ASP A 134 4.44 1.83 12.37
C ASP A 134 2.95 2.21 12.38
N VAL A 135 2.24 1.82 13.41
CA VAL A 135 0.87 2.30 13.67
C VAL A 135 0.92 3.23 14.88
N VAL A 136 0.54 4.49 14.70
CA VAL A 136 0.52 5.48 15.79
C VAL A 136 -0.81 5.35 16.52
N VAL A 137 -0.79 4.79 17.72
CA VAL A 137 -2.02 4.52 18.49
C VAL A 137 -2.45 5.69 19.37
N ALA A 138 -1.50 6.50 19.84
CA ALA A 138 -1.79 7.72 20.59
C ALA A 138 -0.71 8.79 20.34
N ALA A 139 -1.08 10.06 20.51
CA ALA A 139 -0.18 11.21 20.47
C ALA A 139 -0.60 12.21 21.55
N ASP A 140 0.38 12.71 22.32
CA ASP A 140 0.17 13.63 23.44
C ASP A 140 -0.97 13.16 24.40
N GLY A 141 -1.02 11.85 24.67
CA GLY A 141 -2.03 11.20 25.52
C GLY A 141 -3.41 11.03 24.88
N GLN A 142 -3.61 11.44 23.63
CA GLN A 142 -4.85 11.29 22.89
C GLN A 142 -4.82 10.03 22.01
N GLN A 143 -5.81 9.16 22.14
CA GLN A 143 -5.97 7.99 21.27
C GLN A 143 -6.33 8.42 19.85
N LEU A 144 -5.68 7.80 18.88
CA LEU A 144 -5.87 8.12 17.47
C LEU A 144 -6.64 6.99 16.77
N GLN A 145 -7.60 7.36 15.94
CA GLN A 145 -8.36 6.42 15.10
C GLN A 145 -8.00 6.57 13.63
N ALA A 146 -7.60 7.76 13.22
CA ALA A 146 -7.23 8.08 11.85
C ALA A 146 -5.92 8.88 11.80
N PHE A 147 -5.29 8.89 10.62
CA PHE A 147 -4.08 9.70 10.39
C PHE A 147 -4.34 11.20 10.55
N GLU A 148 -5.56 11.67 10.25
CA GLU A 148 -5.94 13.08 10.43
C GLU A 148 -5.95 13.50 11.90
N ASP A 149 -6.24 12.60 12.82
CA ASP A 149 -6.13 12.88 14.25
C ASP A 149 -4.67 13.16 14.64
N LEU A 150 -3.73 12.34 14.15
CA LEU A 150 -2.30 12.55 14.37
C LEU A 150 -1.88 13.94 13.85
N ARG A 151 -2.29 14.27 12.63
CA ARG A 151 -1.98 15.55 12.02
C ARG A 151 -2.48 16.72 12.87
N ARG A 152 -3.70 16.63 13.38
CA ARG A 152 -4.32 17.65 14.24
C ARG A 152 -3.55 17.84 15.56
N VAL A 153 -3.16 16.76 16.21
CA VAL A 153 -2.39 16.78 17.46
C VAL A 153 -1.01 17.40 17.22
N VAL A 154 -0.31 16.96 16.18
CA VAL A 154 1.03 17.48 15.84
C VAL A 154 1.00 18.97 15.49
N LEU A 155 0.01 19.41 14.71
CA LEU A 155 -0.15 20.85 14.40
C LEU A 155 -0.48 21.66 15.65
N GLY A 156 -1.30 21.14 16.56
CA GLY A 156 -1.62 21.78 17.83
C GLY A 156 -0.46 21.83 18.83
N ALA A 157 0.57 21.05 18.60
CA ALA A 157 1.76 21.03 19.48
C ALA A 157 2.65 22.27 19.33
N GLU A 158 2.50 23.07 18.27
CA GLU A 158 3.21 24.33 18.03
C GLU A 158 4.75 24.21 18.19
N GLY A 159 5.32 23.09 17.78
CA GLY A 159 6.76 22.79 17.89
C GLY A 159 7.23 22.29 19.26
N ARG A 160 6.30 22.01 20.19
CA ARG A 160 6.65 21.25 21.41
C ARG A 160 6.96 19.81 21.06
N THR A 161 7.88 19.21 21.77
CA THR A 161 8.09 17.76 21.73
C THR A 161 6.90 17.06 22.38
N ILE A 162 6.30 16.11 21.69
CA ILE A 162 5.16 15.33 22.15
C ILE A 162 5.46 13.82 22.10
N PRO A 163 4.96 13.04 23.06
CA PRO A 163 5.08 11.59 23.03
C PRO A 163 4.11 10.99 22.01
N LEU A 164 4.61 10.07 21.18
CA LEU A 164 3.84 9.20 20.32
C LEU A 164 3.90 7.78 20.86
N GLU A 165 2.74 7.18 21.07
CA GLU A 165 2.64 5.74 21.32
C GLU A 165 2.49 5.04 19.96
N VAL A 166 3.45 4.17 19.68
CA VAL A 166 3.59 3.51 18.39
C VAL A 166 3.54 2.00 18.59
N TRP A 167 2.83 1.31 17.70
CA TRP A 167 2.84 -0.13 17.61
C TRP A 167 3.72 -0.57 16.45
N ARG A 168 4.80 -1.29 16.76
CA ARG A 168 5.80 -1.78 15.79
C ARG A 168 6.07 -3.26 16.04
N ASP A 169 5.96 -4.08 14.99
CA ASP A 169 6.28 -5.52 15.04
C ASP A 169 5.63 -6.26 16.23
N GLY A 170 4.36 -5.91 16.54
CA GLY A 170 3.63 -6.54 17.62
C GLY A 170 3.95 -6.01 19.03
N ARG A 171 4.69 -4.89 19.15
CA ARG A 171 5.12 -4.33 20.45
C ARG A 171 4.82 -2.83 20.55
N PRO A 172 4.38 -2.35 21.71
CA PRO A 172 4.26 -0.92 21.95
C PRO A 172 5.65 -0.28 22.11
N LEU A 173 5.78 0.94 21.62
CA LEU A 173 6.96 1.78 21.68
C LEU A 173 6.54 3.24 21.86
N THR A 174 7.26 4.00 22.68
CA THR A 174 7.07 5.44 22.80
C THR A 174 8.20 6.18 22.09
N LEU A 175 7.85 7.15 21.25
CA LEU A 175 8.80 8.01 20.54
C LEU A 175 8.49 9.47 20.91
N GLU A 176 9.52 10.30 20.97
CA GLU A 176 9.39 11.74 21.20
C GLU A 176 9.59 12.48 19.86
N ILE A 177 8.61 13.25 19.42
CA ILE A 177 8.64 13.96 18.13
C ILE A 177 8.47 15.47 18.32
#